data_02b8a90b326d0615a38825f7d24e1b65
#
_entry.id   02b8a90b326d0615a38825f7d24e1b65
#
_cell.length_a   1.000
_cell.length_b   1.000
_cell.length_c   1.000
_cell.angle_alpha   90.00
_cell.angle_beta   90.00
_cell.angle_gamma   90.00
#
_symmetry.space_group_name_H-M   'P 1'
#
loop_
_entity.id
_entity.type
_entity.pdbx_description
1 polymer ?
#
loop_
_entity_poly.entity_id
_entity_poly.type
_entity_poly.pdbx_seq_one_letter_code
_entity_poly.pdbx_strand_id
1 'polypeptide(L)'
;MMDFNMFQEVVKDNILNSLPAEYKEASVSVHAVPKVNRTLHALTVMLPDRNKAPNIYLEEMYEHYQQNEDIQTTLAEVADAVVEATKEMSKVNPVLDADKIQDNVVLCLVNSTQNEELLKDVPNRRFQDLSVIYRWVVNIDRNGMQSMIITNDFAANRGFTEEELFQHAVENTKRICPPRVKSMQEVMADLAVEDGMPQELLESMGVFDEIPPEKNLWVITNEMGINGAASMLYEENLHKLAEQIGTDLYLLPSSIHETIAVSVEMGAPEYLAQMVHDVNMTAVTLDERLSNNVYHYDKDLRKLELATDVPEKGLDGVIAEPPMIYEKEGPAR
;
A
#
# COMPACT_ATOMS: atom_id res chain seq x y z
N MET A 1 30.99 -11.11 -1.25
CA MET A 1 29.67 -10.45 -1.43
C MET A 1 29.76 -9.03 -0.87
N MET A 2 29.41 -8.00 -1.64
CA MET A 2 29.36 -6.62 -1.17
C MET A 2 28.03 -6.36 -0.45
N ASP A 3 28.01 -5.39 0.47
CA ASP A 3 26.75 -4.92 1.06
C ASP A 3 25.99 -4.01 0.09
N PHE A 4 24.73 -3.68 0.45
CA PHE A 4 23.86 -2.90 -0.44
C PHE A 4 24.37 -1.48 -0.72
N ASN A 5 25.00 -0.82 0.26
CA ASN A 5 25.53 0.53 0.06
C ASN A 5 26.72 0.50 -0.93
N MET A 6 27.61 -0.48 -0.78
CA MET A 6 28.71 -0.67 -1.71
C MET A 6 28.22 -1.06 -3.11
N PHE A 7 27.15 -1.87 -3.20
CA PHE A 7 26.52 -2.22 -4.47
C PHE A 7 25.97 -0.97 -5.18
N GLN A 8 25.27 -0.09 -4.49
CA GLN A 8 24.76 1.17 -5.06
C GLN A 8 25.89 2.03 -5.64
N GLU A 9 27.00 2.21 -4.91
CA GLU A 9 28.15 2.99 -5.39
C GLU A 9 28.81 2.32 -6.61
N VAL A 10 28.98 1.00 -6.60
CA VAL A 10 29.56 0.25 -7.73
C VAL A 10 28.68 0.38 -8.96
N VAL A 11 27.36 0.24 -8.83
CA VAL A 11 26.42 0.44 -9.95
C VAL A 11 26.48 1.86 -10.47
N LYS A 12 26.40 2.86 -9.61
CA LYS A 12 26.44 4.28 -9.96
C LYS A 12 27.72 4.63 -10.75
N ASP A 13 28.89 4.15 -10.30
CA ASP A 13 30.18 4.48 -10.89
C ASP A 13 30.45 3.74 -12.21
N ASN A 14 29.83 2.58 -12.43
CA ASN A 14 30.15 1.72 -13.57
C ASN A 14 29.06 1.59 -14.62
N ILE A 15 27.81 1.98 -14.32
CA ILE A 15 26.66 1.72 -15.22
C ILE A 15 26.84 2.31 -16.61
N LEU A 16 27.46 3.50 -16.73
CA LEU A 16 27.70 4.13 -18.04
C LEU A 16 28.57 3.29 -18.97
N ASN A 17 29.42 2.42 -18.42
CA ASN A 17 30.29 1.52 -19.20
C ASN A 17 29.47 0.36 -19.82
N SER A 18 28.33 0.02 -19.23
CA SER A 18 27.45 -1.06 -19.69
C SER A 18 26.30 -0.55 -20.57
N LEU A 19 26.10 0.77 -20.63
CA LEU A 19 25.04 1.39 -21.41
C LEU A 19 25.50 1.67 -22.89
N PRO A 20 24.54 1.77 -23.83
CA PRO A 20 24.81 2.17 -25.21
C PRO A 20 25.50 3.55 -25.32
N ALA A 21 26.19 3.79 -26.44
CA ALA A 21 26.98 5.00 -26.64
C ALA A 21 26.21 6.32 -26.46
N GLU A 22 24.92 6.33 -26.69
CA GLU A 22 24.03 7.49 -26.49
C GLU A 22 23.93 7.96 -25.03
N TYR A 23 24.25 7.09 -24.09
CA TYR A 23 24.23 7.42 -22.63
C TYR A 23 25.59 7.93 -22.13
N LYS A 24 26.60 8.04 -22.99
CA LYS A 24 28.00 8.33 -22.59
C LYS A 24 28.15 9.65 -21.81
N GLU A 25 27.30 10.64 -22.09
CA GLU A 25 27.29 11.94 -21.43
C GLU A 25 26.11 12.09 -20.43
N ALA A 26 25.43 11.00 -20.11
CA ALA A 26 24.33 11.03 -19.16
C ALA A 26 24.83 11.29 -17.74
N SER A 27 24.03 11.98 -16.94
CA SER A 27 24.26 12.10 -15.51
C SER A 27 23.62 10.94 -14.76
N VAL A 28 24.37 10.37 -13.80
CA VAL A 28 23.92 9.23 -13.00
C VAL A 28 23.75 9.68 -11.55
N SER A 29 22.62 9.36 -10.98
CA SER A 29 22.34 9.57 -9.56
C SER A 29 21.65 8.37 -8.93
N VAL A 30 21.93 8.11 -7.66
CA VAL A 30 21.17 7.19 -6.82
C VAL A 30 20.57 7.99 -5.67
N HIS A 31 19.30 7.82 -5.42
CA HIS A 31 18.58 8.55 -4.39
C HIS A 31 17.48 7.68 -3.77
N ALA A 32 17.19 7.94 -2.50
CA ALA A 32 16.11 7.29 -1.79
C ALA A 32 14.75 7.80 -2.29
N VAL A 33 13.82 6.89 -2.53
CA VAL A 33 12.45 7.19 -2.97
C VAL A 33 11.49 6.56 -1.97
N PRO A 34 10.81 7.37 -1.15
CA PRO A 34 9.77 6.86 -0.26
C PRO A 34 8.64 6.20 -1.06
N LYS A 35 8.29 4.98 -0.66
CA LYS A 35 7.14 4.20 -1.14
C LYS A 35 6.26 3.86 0.05
N VAL A 36 5.11 3.27 -0.22
CA VAL A 36 4.26 2.77 0.86
C VAL A 36 5.04 1.71 1.66
N ASN A 37 5.13 1.91 2.97
CA ASN A 37 5.77 1.05 3.96
C ASN A 37 7.28 0.81 3.80
N ARG A 38 7.94 1.36 2.80
CA ARG A 38 9.39 1.21 2.59
C ARG A 38 10.02 2.37 1.84
N THR A 39 11.33 2.44 1.91
CA THR A 39 12.11 3.34 1.05
C THR A 39 12.91 2.49 0.06
N LEU A 40 12.79 2.79 -1.23
CA LEU A 40 13.59 2.18 -2.29
C LEU A 40 14.69 3.12 -2.76
N HIS A 41 15.77 2.56 -3.30
CA HIS A 41 16.88 3.31 -3.86
C HIS A 41 16.83 3.25 -5.39
N ALA A 42 16.55 4.40 -5.99
CA ALA A 42 16.41 4.54 -7.43
C ALA A 42 17.71 5.00 -8.07
N LEU A 43 18.18 4.23 -9.04
CA LEU A 43 19.13 4.69 -10.04
C LEU A 43 18.40 5.50 -11.11
N THR A 44 18.86 6.72 -11.36
CA THR A 44 18.37 7.58 -12.45
C THR A 44 19.51 7.90 -13.39
N VAL A 45 19.33 7.61 -14.67
CA VAL A 45 20.29 7.93 -15.75
C VAL A 45 19.65 8.96 -16.67
N MET A 46 20.06 10.21 -16.52
CA MET A 46 19.48 11.36 -17.22
C MET A 46 20.29 11.75 -18.44
N LEU A 47 19.70 11.66 -19.63
CA LEU A 47 20.31 12.13 -20.89
C LEU A 47 20.36 13.67 -20.90
N PRO A 48 21.42 14.29 -21.52
CA PRO A 48 21.63 15.74 -21.49
C PRO A 48 20.50 16.56 -22.11
N ASP A 49 19.82 16.02 -23.09
CA ASP A 49 18.72 16.63 -23.84
C ASP A 49 17.32 16.34 -23.27
N ARG A 50 17.25 15.61 -22.16
CA ARG A 50 16.00 15.25 -21.49
C ARG A 50 15.88 15.86 -20.10
N ASN A 51 14.65 16.12 -19.69
CA ASN A 51 14.31 16.62 -18.37
C ASN A 51 13.59 15.59 -17.49
N LYS A 52 13.49 14.35 -17.98
CA LYS A 52 12.88 13.20 -17.27
C LYS A 52 13.67 11.94 -17.58
N ALA A 53 13.82 11.10 -16.59
CA ALA A 53 14.40 9.77 -16.72
C ALA A 53 13.60 8.79 -15.83
N PRO A 54 13.55 7.50 -16.20
CA PRO A 54 12.93 6.49 -15.36
C PRO A 54 13.78 6.23 -14.11
N ASN A 55 13.11 5.79 -13.04
CA ASN A 55 13.74 5.28 -11.82
C ASN A 55 13.87 3.76 -11.95
N ILE A 56 15.07 3.24 -11.80
CA ILE A 56 15.36 1.80 -11.72
C ILE A 56 15.67 1.49 -10.26
N TYR A 57 14.84 0.68 -9.60
CA TYR A 57 15.03 0.34 -8.20
C TYR A 57 16.09 -0.74 -8.04
N LEU A 58 17.06 -0.49 -7.17
CA LEU A 58 18.26 -1.31 -7.04
C LEU A 58 18.10 -2.50 -6.10
N GLU A 59 17.02 -2.58 -5.35
CA GLU A 59 16.77 -3.67 -4.39
C GLU A 59 16.65 -5.02 -5.10
N GLU A 60 15.82 -5.11 -6.15
CA GLU A 60 15.67 -6.34 -6.94
C GLU A 60 16.98 -6.74 -7.64
N MET A 61 17.71 -5.76 -8.17
CA MET A 61 19.02 -5.99 -8.81
C MET A 61 20.06 -6.50 -7.81
N TYR A 62 19.98 -6.04 -6.55
CA TYR A 62 20.85 -6.51 -5.47
C TYR A 62 20.50 -7.95 -5.06
N GLU A 63 19.24 -8.32 -5.02
CA GLU A 63 18.80 -9.71 -4.80
C GLU A 63 19.35 -10.65 -5.88
N HIS A 64 19.32 -10.25 -7.15
CA HIS A 64 19.94 -11.01 -8.23
C HIS A 64 21.46 -11.12 -8.05
N TYR A 65 22.14 -10.02 -7.68
CA TYR A 65 23.57 -10.05 -7.37
C TYR A 65 23.88 -10.99 -6.21
N GLN A 66 23.05 -11.02 -5.16
CA GLN A 66 23.25 -11.93 -4.02
C GLN A 66 23.16 -13.42 -4.42
N GLN A 67 22.35 -13.74 -5.44
CA GLN A 67 22.19 -15.11 -5.94
C GLN A 67 23.32 -15.57 -6.82
N ASN A 68 23.86 -14.69 -7.70
CA ASN A 68 24.85 -15.05 -8.70
C ASN A 68 26.29 -14.59 -8.39
N GLU A 69 26.46 -13.64 -7.46
CA GLU A 69 27.71 -12.98 -7.07
C GLU A 69 28.51 -12.37 -8.28
N ASP A 70 27.87 -12.19 -9.43
CA ASP A 70 28.50 -11.65 -10.65
C ASP A 70 28.02 -10.21 -10.91
N ILE A 71 28.85 -9.26 -10.51
CA ILE A 71 28.58 -7.83 -10.70
C ILE A 71 28.52 -7.41 -12.18
N GLN A 72 29.25 -8.10 -13.07
CA GLN A 72 29.25 -7.76 -14.50
C GLN A 72 27.93 -8.15 -15.14
N THR A 73 27.40 -9.32 -14.82
CA THR A 73 26.08 -9.76 -15.27
C THR A 73 24.99 -8.82 -14.72
N THR A 74 25.04 -8.49 -13.43
CA THR A 74 24.06 -7.57 -12.81
C THR A 74 24.13 -6.16 -13.41
N LEU A 75 25.31 -5.62 -13.71
CA LEU A 75 25.44 -4.33 -14.41
C LEU A 75 24.83 -4.36 -15.80
N ALA A 76 24.92 -5.48 -16.52
CA ALA A 76 24.25 -5.62 -17.81
C ALA A 76 22.73 -5.65 -17.67
N GLU A 77 22.20 -6.37 -16.67
CA GLU A 77 20.75 -6.40 -16.37
C GLU A 77 20.23 -4.99 -16.00
N VAL A 78 20.96 -4.25 -15.16
CA VAL A 78 20.61 -2.85 -14.82
C VAL A 78 20.64 -1.97 -16.05
N ALA A 79 21.62 -2.13 -16.95
CA ALA A 79 21.72 -1.36 -18.19
C ALA A 79 20.54 -1.66 -19.11
N ASP A 80 20.16 -2.93 -19.27
CA ASP A 80 19.00 -3.33 -20.07
C ASP A 80 17.71 -2.73 -19.50
N ALA A 81 17.52 -2.76 -18.17
CA ALA A 81 16.37 -2.14 -17.49
C ALA A 81 16.32 -0.62 -17.74
N VAL A 82 17.46 0.09 -17.68
CA VAL A 82 17.53 1.55 -17.99
C VAL A 82 17.09 1.82 -19.44
N VAL A 83 17.61 1.04 -20.38
CA VAL A 83 17.30 1.22 -21.82
C VAL A 83 15.83 0.93 -22.09
N GLU A 84 15.29 -0.16 -21.57
CA GLU A 84 13.90 -0.55 -21.75
C GLU A 84 12.94 0.48 -21.14
N ALA A 85 13.14 0.84 -19.88
CA ALA A 85 12.32 1.85 -19.20
C ALA A 85 12.37 3.22 -19.91
N THR A 86 13.54 3.61 -20.45
CA THR A 86 13.68 4.85 -21.22
C THR A 86 12.89 4.80 -22.52
N LYS A 87 12.87 3.64 -23.20
CA LYS A 87 12.07 3.43 -24.42
C LYS A 87 10.57 3.45 -24.12
N GLU A 88 10.15 2.76 -23.08
CA GLU A 88 8.75 2.74 -22.66
C GLU A 88 8.26 4.14 -22.27
N MET A 89 9.04 4.87 -21.47
CA MET A 89 8.71 6.25 -21.09
C MET A 89 8.56 7.18 -22.32
N SER A 90 9.29 6.91 -23.39
CA SER A 90 9.20 7.67 -24.65
C SER A 90 7.92 7.35 -25.45
N LYS A 91 7.35 6.16 -25.27
CA LYS A 91 6.09 5.73 -25.90
C LYS A 91 4.86 6.23 -25.14
N VAL A 92 4.99 6.35 -23.81
CA VAL A 92 3.95 6.93 -22.98
C VAL A 92 3.93 8.42 -23.27
N ASN A 93 3.11 8.83 -24.21
CA ASN A 93 2.56 10.17 -24.22
C ASN A 93 1.48 10.15 -23.14
N PRO A 94 1.73 10.66 -21.91
CA PRO A 94 0.63 10.92 -21.04
C PRO A 94 -0.07 12.14 -21.62
N VAL A 95 -1.06 11.94 -22.45
CA VAL A 95 -2.20 12.81 -22.46
C VAL A 95 -2.91 12.52 -21.12
N LEU A 96 -2.16 12.79 -20.06
CA LEU A 96 -2.70 13.01 -18.76
C LEU A 96 -3.49 14.29 -18.96
N ASP A 97 -4.78 14.12 -19.18
CA ASP A 97 -5.73 15.24 -19.21
C ASP A 97 -5.69 15.83 -17.80
N ALA A 98 -4.60 16.57 -17.58
CA ALA A 98 -4.25 17.18 -16.30
C ALA A 98 -5.35 18.13 -15.81
N ASP A 99 -6.25 18.52 -16.71
CA ASP A 99 -7.43 19.32 -16.43
C ASP A 99 -8.54 18.48 -15.76
N LYS A 100 -8.37 17.16 -15.66
CA LYS A 100 -9.34 16.24 -15.03
C LYS A 100 -8.79 15.50 -13.81
N ILE A 101 -7.74 15.99 -13.17
CA ILE A 101 -7.22 15.39 -11.92
C ILE A 101 -8.32 15.32 -10.88
N GLN A 102 -9.07 16.39 -10.71
CA GLN A 102 -10.20 16.50 -9.78
C GLN A 102 -11.25 15.39 -9.97
N ASP A 103 -11.42 14.87 -11.18
CA ASP A 103 -12.41 13.85 -11.50
C ASP A 103 -11.88 12.42 -11.28
N ASN A 104 -10.55 12.26 -11.08
CA ASN A 104 -9.90 10.95 -11.03
C ASN A 104 -8.97 10.77 -9.82
N VAL A 105 -9.03 11.65 -8.82
CA VAL A 105 -8.33 11.45 -7.55
C VAL A 105 -9.13 10.51 -6.67
N VAL A 106 -8.43 9.54 -6.04
CA VAL A 106 -9.02 8.52 -5.15
C VAL A 106 -8.28 8.46 -3.82
N LEU A 107 -8.97 7.97 -2.78
CA LEU A 107 -8.41 7.75 -1.45
C LEU A 107 -7.56 6.48 -1.42
N CYS A 108 -6.48 6.52 -0.64
CA CYS A 108 -5.71 5.35 -0.24
C CYS A 108 -5.35 5.48 1.23
N LEU A 109 -5.41 4.39 2.00
CA LEU A 109 -4.96 4.34 3.38
C LEU A 109 -3.53 3.80 3.47
N VAL A 110 -2.75 4.38 4.37
CA VAL A 110 -1.41 3.90 4.72
C VAL A 110 -1.23 3.97 6.24
N ASN A 111 -0.36 3.15 6.80
CA ASN A 111 0.04 3.29 8.21
C ASN A 111 0.80 4.60 8.41
N SER A 112 0.44 5.37 9.43
CA SER A 112 1.05 6.69 9.64
C SER A 112 2.51 6.61 10.07
N THR A 113 2.82 5.73 11.02
CA THR A 113 4.18 5.61 11.56
C THR A 113 5.13 4.97 10.57
N GLN A 114 4.71 3.89 9.91
CA GLN A 114 5.53 3.22 8.90
C GLN A 114 5.84 4.13 7.70
N ASN A 115 5.01 5.15 7.46
CA ASN A 115 5.11 6.03 6.29
C ASN A 115 5.48 7.48 6.64
N GLU A 116 6.11 7.75 7.79
CA GLU A 116 6.45 9.11 8.21
C GLU A 116 7.22 9.91 7.15
N GLU A 117 8.18 9.27 6.46
CA GLU A 117 8.96 9.93 5.41
C GLU A 117 8.12 10.22 4.16
N LEU A 118 7.30 9.27 3.73
CA LEU A 118 6.37 9.48 2.61
C LEU A 118 5.38 10.62 2.92
N LEU A 119 4.84 10.65 4.14
CA LEU A 119 3.82 11.62 4.55
C LEU A 119 4.34 13.06 4.61
N LYS A 120 5.66 13.29 4.65
CA LYS A 120 6.25 14.63 4.51
C LYS A 120 6.10 15.19 3.10
N ASP A 121 6.09 14.30 2.10
CA ASP A 121 6.13 14.66 0.68
C ASP A 121 4.77 14.60 -0.02
N VAL A 122 3.72 14.15 0.68
CA VAL A 122 2.37 13.99 0.11
C VAL A 122 1.30 14.71 0.93
N PRO A 123 0.25 15.28 0.31
CA PRO A 123 -0.92 15.74 1.03
C PRO A 123 -1.56 14.53 1.75
N ASN A 124 -1.86 14.70 3.03
CA ASN A 124 -2.40 13.61 3.82
C ASN A 124 -3.32 14.10 4.95
N ARG A 125 -4.20 13.21 5.42
CA ARG A 125 -5.11 13.47 6.53
C ARG A 125 -5.06 12.31 7.51
N ARG A 126 -4.74 12.61 8.77
CA ARG A 126 -4.65 11.59 9.83
C ARG A 126 -6.00 11.00 10.16
N PHE A 127 -6.05 9.67 10.29
CA PHE A 127 -7.17 8.90 10.78
C PHE A 127 -6.66 7.80 11.72
N GLN A 128 -6.74 8.04 13.03
CA GLN A 128 -6.22 7.15 14.08
C GLN A 128 -4.70 6.86 13.88
N ASP A 129 -4.29 5.58 13.76
CA ASP A 129 -2.93 5.16 13.44
C ASP A 129 -2.65 5.16 11.92
N LEU A 130 -3.68 5.46 11.10
CA LEU A 130 -3.58 5.53 9.65
C LEU A 130 -3.53 6.98 9.14
N SER A 131 -3.14 7.13 7.88
CA SER A 131 -3.26 8.36 7.13
C SER A 131 -3.93 8.09 5.78
N VAL A 132 -4.85 8.96 5.42
CA VAL A 132 -5.40 9.04 4.06
C VAL A 132 -4.40 9.79 3.19
N ILE A 133 -4.01 9.21 2.07
CA ILE A 133 -3.27 9.85 0.99
C ILE A 133 -4.07 9.79 -0.30
N TYR A 134 -3.64 10.50 -1.31
CA TYR A 134 -4.38 10.69 -2.56
C TYR A 134 -3.63 10.09 -3.73
N ARG A 135 -4.33 9.34 -4.56
CA ARG A 135 -3.79 8.79 -5.81
C ARG A 135 -4.56 9.32 -7.00
N TRP A 136 -3.85 9.73 -8.03
CA TRP A 136 -4.46 10.08 -9.29
C TRP A 136 -4.54 8.85 -10.18
N VAL A 137 -5.74 8.44 -10.53
CA VAL A 137 -6.00 7.33 -11.46
C VAL A 137 -5.78 7.84 -12.89
N VAL A 138 -4.78 7.27 -13.54
CA VAL A 138 -4.34 7.63 -14.90
C VAL A 138 -5.08 6.82 -15.94
N ASN A 139 -5.25 5.53 -15.69
CA ASN A 139 -5.90 4.59 -16.59
C ASN A 139 -6.53 3.44 -15.80
N ILE A 140 -7.64 2.93 -16.33
CA ILE A 140 -8.26 1.68 -15.88
C ILE A 140 -8.51 0.83 -17.12
N ASP A 141 -7.95 -0.35 -17.16
CA ASP A 141 -8.15 -1.32 -18.24
C ASP A 141 -8.28 -2.74 -17.68
N ARG A 142 -8.29 -3.74 -18.56
CA ARG A 142 -8.42 -5.15 -18.16
C ARG A 142 -7.25 -5.69 -17.34
N ASN A 143 -6.12 -4.99 -17.34
CA ASN A 143 -4.92 -5.36 -16.57
C ASN A 143 -4.90 -4.69 -15.18
N GLY A 144 -5.88 -3.84 -14.88
CA GLY A 144 -6.02 -3.19 -13.58
C GLY A 144 -6.04 -1.66 -13.64
N MET A 145 -5.75 -1.03 -12.52
CA MET A 145 -5.75 0.41 -12.32
C MET A 145 -4.33 0.96 -12.26
N GLN A 146 -3.99 1.81 -13.22
CA GLN A 146 -2.75 2.59 -13.21
C GLN A 146 -2.98 3.90 -12.45
N SER A 147 -2.24 4.14 -11.39
CA SER A 147 -2.37 5.34 -10.59
C SER A 147 -1.02 5.81 -10.05
N MET A 148 -0.92 7.09 -9.71
CA MET A 148 0.26 7.67 -9.08
C MET A 148 -0.13 8.39 -7.79
N ILE A 149 0.78 8.39 -6.80
CA ILE A 149 0.60 9.16 -5.57
C ILE A 149 0.73 10.66 -5.91
N ILE A 150 -0.18 11.47 -5.39
CA ILE A 150 -0.13 12.93 -5.51
C ILE A 150 0.87 13.45 -4.47
N THR A 151 1.92 14.13 -4.93
CA THR A 151 2.91 14.79 -4.06
C THR A 151 2.49 16.22 -3.73
N ASN A 152 3.07 16.81 -2.67
CA ASN A 152 2.84 18.21 -2.29
C ASN A 152 3.19 19.16 -3.45
N ASP A 153 4.32 18.94 -4.11
CA ASP A 153 4.73 19.72 -5.28
C ASP A 153 3.75 19.61 -6.44
N PHE A 154 3.26 18.40 -6.70
CA PHE A 154 2.28 18.18 -7.76
C PHE A 154 0.95 18.87 -7.45
N ALA A 155 0.45 18.75 -6.22
CA ALA A 155 -0.77 19.44 -5.77
C ALA A 155 -0.62 20.97 -5.85
N ALA A 156 0.47 21.52 -5.32
CA ALA A 156 0.75 22.97 -5.33
C ALA A 156 0.86 23.52 -6.75
N ASN A 157 1.55 22.82 -7.66
CA ASN A 157 1.69 23.25 -9.07
C ASN A 157 0.35 23.24 -9.82
N ARG A 158 -0.66 22.54 -9.31
CA ARG A 158 -2.02 22.48 -9.88
C ARG A 158 -3.03 23.31 -9.10
N GLY A 159 -2.60 23.95 -8.01
CA GLY A 159 -3.45 24.81 -7.17
C GLY A 159 -4.42 24.04 -6.27
N PHE A 160 -4.17 22.74 -6.00
CA PHE A 160 -5.00 21.97 -5.08
C PHE A 160 -4.51 22.08 -3.63
N THR A 161 -5.45 22.33 -2.73
CA THR A 161 -5.29 22.14 -1.29
C THR A 161 -5.60 20.69 -0.90
N GLU A 162 -5.14 20.25 0.27
CA GLU A 162 -5.48 18.91 0.79
C GLU A 162 -6.99 18.74 0.97
N GLU A 163 -7.69 19.75 1.44
CA GLU A 163 -9.15 19.73 1.64
C GLU A 163 -9.90 19.52 0.31
N GLU A 164 -9.50 20.21 -0.76
CA GLU A 164 -10.10 20.02 -2.09
C GLU A 164 -9.82 18.61 -2.63
N LEU A 165 -8.59 18.09 -2.45
CA LEU A 165 -8.26 16.71 -2.82
C LEU A 165 -9.13 15.72 -2.07
N PHE A 166 -9.33 15.91 -0.77
CA PHE A 166 -10.17 15.04 0.04
C PHE A 166 -11.63 15.03 -0.43
N GLN A 167 -12.22 16.22 -0.64
CA GLN A 167 -13.60 16.33 -1.09
C GLN A 167 -13.82 15.64 -2.44
N HIS A 168 -12.93 15.86 -3.40
CA HIS A 168 -12.99 15.17 -4.69
C HIS A 168 -12.78 13.66 -4.55
N ALA A 169 -11.79 13.24 -3.76
CA ALA A 169 -11.43 11.84 -3.62
C ALA A 169 -12.54 11.02 -2.95
N VAL A 170 -13.26 11.56 -1.97
CA VAL A 170 -14.39 10.86 -1.32
C VAL A 170 -15.45 10.46 -2.34
N GLU A 171 -15.87 11.38 -3.21
CA GLU A 171 -16.89 11.10 -4.23
C GLU A 171 -16.33 10.23 -5.37
N ASN A 172 -15.13 10.53 -5.83
CA ASN A 172 -14.52 9.78 -6.93
C ASN A 172 -14.22 8.32 -6.54
N THR A 173 -13.79 8.07 -5.31
CA THR A 173 -13.51 6.70 -4.86
C THR A 173 -14.78 5.85 -4.90
N LYS A 174 -15.92 6.39 -4.47
CA LYS A 174 -17.22 5.70 -4.57
C LYS A 174 -17.59 5.37 -6.02
N ARG A 175 -17.25 6.23 -6.97
CA ARG A 175 -17.57 6.07 -8.38
C ARG A 175 -16.56 5.19 -9.13
N ILE A 176 -15.26 5.36 -8.88
CA ILE A 176 -14.17 4.68 -9.61
C ILE A 176 -13.90 3.29 -9.01
N CYS A 177 -13.94 3.21 -7.69
CA CYS A 177 -13.68 2.01 -6.91
C CYS A 177 -14.87 1.76 -5.96
N PRO A 178 -16.08 1.42 -6.48
CA PRO A 178 -17.26 1.24 -5.66
C PRO A 178 -16.99 0.30 -4.48
N PRO A 179 -17.36 0.66 -3.24
CA PRO A 179 -17.15 -0.19 -2.09
C PRO A 179 -17.98 -1.47 -2.21
N ARG A 180 -17.39 -2.58 -1.77
CA ARG A 180 -17.99 -3.91 -1.77
C ARG A 180 -17.86 -4.53 -0.39
N VAL A 181 -18.97 -5.08 0.12
CA VAL A 181 -19.01 -5.86 1.36
C VAL A 181 -19.56 -7.23 1.04
N LYS A 182 -18.80 -8.29 1.29
CA LYS A 182 -19.18 -9.68 1.08
C LYS A 182 -18.79 -10.54 2.27
N SER A 183 -19.51 -11.62 2.50
CA SER A 183 -19.05 -12.65 3.43
C SER A 183 -17.78 -13.33 2.89
N MET A 184 -16.95 -13.86 3.78
CA MET A 184 -15.76 -14.62 3.38
C MET A 184 -16.13 -15.82 2.50
N GLN A 185 -17.28 -16.45 2.75
CA GLN A 185 -17.79 -17.54 1.92
C GLN A 185 -18.05 -17.10 0.48
N GLU A 186 -18.72 -15.93 0.30
CA GLU A 186 -18.97 -15.38 -1.04
C GLU A 186 -17.66 -15.04 -1.76
N VAL A 187 -16.67 -14.49 -1.06
CA VAL A 187 -15.35 -14.20 -1.65
C VAL A 187 -14.65 -15.48 -2.08
N MET A 188 -14.65 -16.50 -1.23
CA MET A 188 -14.04 -17.80 -1.57
C MET A 188 -14.76 -18.48 -2.74
N ALA A 189 -16.09 -18.37 -2.80
CA ALA A 189 -16.87 -18.91 -3.92
C ALA A 189 -16.55 -18.18 -5.23
N ASP A 190 -16.46 -16.83 -5.20
CA ASP A 190 -16.09 -16.04 -6.37
C ASP A 190 -14.72 -16.46 -6.91
N LEU A 191 -13.71 -16.55 -6.04
CA LEU A 191 -12.34 -16.96 -6.42
C LEU A 191 -12.31 -18.38 -7.01
N ALA A 192 -13.02 -19.32 -6.41
CA ALA A 192 -13.08 -20.69 -6.90
C ALA A 192 -13.75 -20.79 -8.28
N VAL A 193 -14.78 -19.96 -8.54
CA VAL A 193 -15.42 -19.87 -9.86
C VAL A 193 -14.47 -19.22 -10.90
N GLU A 194 -13.73 -18.19 -10.52
CA GLU A 194 -12.71 -17.56 -11.38
C GLU A 194 -11.60 -18.55 -11.75
N ASP A 195 -11.20 -19.44 -10.83
CA ASP A 195 -10.26 -20.54 -11.05
C ASP A 195 -10.86 -21.71 -11.85
N GLY A 196 -12.11 -21.59 -12.29
CA GLY A 196 -12.79 -22.56 -13.15
C GLY A 196 -13.46 -23.71 -12.41
N MET A 197 -13.68 -23.60 -11.10
CA MET A 197 -14.40 -24.61 -10.33
C MET A 197 -15.91 -24.55 -10.65
N PRO A 198 -16.56 -25.66 -11.02
CA PRO A 198 -18.01 -25.69 -11.26
C PRO A 198 -18.81 -25.34 -10.01
N GLN A 199 -19.86 -24.52 -10.15
CA GLN A 199 -20.71 -24.11 -9.05
C GLN A 199 -21.34 -25.31 -8.32
N GLU A 200 -21.75 -26.36 -9.06
CA GLU A 200 -22.32 -27.60 -8.50
C GLU A 200 -21.34 -28.31 -7.51
N LEU A 201 -20.03 -28.19 -7.77
CA LEU A 201 -19.01 -28.74 -6.88
C LEU A 201 -18.93 -27.91 -5.59
N LEU A 202 -18.95 -26.57 -5.68
CA LEU A 202 -18.96 -25.68 -4.52
C LEU A 202 -20.19 -25.92 -3.62
N GLU A 203 -21.37 -26.12 -4.23
CA GLU A 203 -22.59 -26.48 -3.52
C GLU A 203 -22.43 -27.83 -2.78
N SER A 204 -21.84 -28.84 -3.43
CA SER A 204 -21.60 -30.13 -2.82
C SER A 204 -20.58 -30.12 -1.67
N MET A 205 -19.69 -29.12 -1.66
CA MET A 205 -18.71 -28.89 -0.59
C MET A 205 -19.26 -28.06 0.58
N GLY A 206 -20.53 -27.63 0.52
CA GLY A 206 -21.17 -26.83 1.57
C GLY A 206 -20.63 -25.38 1.64
N VAL A 207 -20.02 -24.88 0.56
CA VAL A 207 -19.50 -23.49 0.53
C VAL A 207 -20.61 -22.46 0.68
N PHE A 208 -21.85 -22.83 0.34
CA PHE A 208 -23.03 -22.00 0.47
C PHE A 208 -23.92 -22.36 1.69
N ASP A 209 -23.41 -23.17 2.62
CA ASP A 209 -24.12 -23.45 3.86
C ASP A 209 -24.30 -22.14 4.66
N GLU A 210 -25.49 -21.94 5.20
CA GLU A 210 -25.80 -20.71 5.94
C GLU A 210 -25.00 -20.64 7.24
N ILE A 211 -24.05 -19.71 7.28
CA ILE A 211 -23.38 -19.27 8.52
C ILE A 211 -24.16 -18.07 9.06
N PRO A 212 -24.59 -18.09 10.33
CA PRO A 212 -25.23 -16.94 10.94
C PRO A 212 -24.37 -15.68 10.78
N PRO A 213 -24.96 -14.51 10.43
CA PRO A 213 -24.21 -13.30 10.13
C PRO A 213 -23.20 -12.89 11.22
N GLU A 214 -23.56 -13.08 12.49
CA GLU A 214 -22.73 -12.78 13.68
C GLU A 214 -21.52 -13.72 13.86
N LYS A 215 -21.50 -14.85 13.15
CA LYS A 215 -20.39 -15.83 13.16
C LYS A 215 -19.56 -15.81 11.89
N ASN A 216 -19.92 -14.96 10.93
CA ASN A 216 -19.26 -14.86 9.66
C ASN A 216 -18.13 -13.82 9.72
N LEU A 217 -17.11 -14.01 8.88
CA LEU A 217 -16.12 -13.00 8.53
C LEU A 217 -16.64 -12.22 7.32
N TRP A 218 -16.54 -10.90 7.36
CA TRP A 218 -16.98 -10.03 6.29
C TRP A 218 -15.79 -9.29 5.70
N VAL A 219 -15.65 -9.32 4.39
CA VAL A 219 -14.59 -8.61 3.65
C VAL A 219 -15.15 -7.28 3.16
N ILE A 220 -14.55 -6.18 3.62
CA ILE A 220 -14.82 -4.82 3.17
C ILE A 220 -13.69 -4.41 2.24
N THR A 221 -14.01 -4.21 0.97
CA THR A 221 -13.06 -3.82 -0.07
C THR A 221 -13.76 -2.97 -1.12
N ASN A 222 -13.25 -2.92 -2.34
CA ASN A 222 -13.91 -2.30 -3.49
C ASN A 222 -14.00 -3.29 -4.67
N GLU A 223 -14.74 -2.91 -5.72
CA GLU A 223 -14.93 -3.73 -6.92
C GLU A 223 -13.60 -4.03 -7.66
N MET A 224 -12.58 -3.20 -7.47
CA MET A 224 -11.28 -3.35 -8.14
C MET A 224 -10.31 -4.27 -7.37
N GLY A 225 -10.57 -4.54 -6.07
CA GLY A 225 -9.64 -5.27 -5.19
C GLY A 225 -8.31 -4.56 -4.94
N ILE A 226 -8.19 -3.26 -5.25
CA ILE A 226 -6.95 -2.48 -5.14
C ILE A 226 -7.19 -1.27 -4.23
N ASN A 227 -6.35 -1.10 -3.18
CA ASN A 227 -6.50 -0.05 -2.16
C ASN A 227 -7.90 -0.02 -1.53
N GLY A 228 -8.57 -1.17 -1.45
CA GLY A 228 -9.96 -1.30 -1.05
C GLY A 228 -10.20 -1.08 0.44
N ALA A 229 -9.17 -1.13 1.29
CA ALA A 229 -9.30 -0.82 2.73
C ALA A 229 -9.87 0.59 2.98
N ALA A 230 -9.68 1.54 2.03
CA ALA A 230 -10.31 2.86 2.11
C ALA A 230 -11.85 2.80 2.19
N SER A 231 -12.47 1.67 1.81
CA SER A 231 -13.92 1.44 1.92
C SER A 231 -14.41 1.40 3.38
N MET A 232 -13.52 1.16 4.36
CA MET A 232 -13.86 1.26 5.78
C MET A 232 -14.20 2.69 6.22
N LEU A 233 -13.82 3.71 5.45
CA LEU A 233 -14.14 5.11 5.73
C LEU A 233 -15.59 5.48 5.37
N TYR A 234 -16.31 4.61 4.64
CA TYR A 234 -17.71 4.86 4.28
C TYR A 234 -18.64 4.31 5.34
N GLU A 235 -18.97 5.16 6.29
CA GLU A 235 -19.75 4.85 7.49
C GLU A 235 -21.07 4.17 7.15
N GLU A 236 -21.74 4.55 6.06
CA GLU A 236 -23.02 3.95 5.64
C GLU A 236 -22.92 2.44 5.39
N ASN A 237 -21.77 1.96 4.90
CA ASN A 237 -21.56 0.53 4.64
C ASN A 237 -21.30 -0.24 5.94
N LEU A 238 -20.56 0.36 6.88
CA LEU A 238 -20.35 -0.20 8.21
C LEU A 238 -21.66 -0.30 8.97
N HIS A 239 -22.48 0.75 8.92
CA HIS A 239 -23.78 0.77 9.58
C HIS A 239 -24.72 -0.30 9.04
N LYS A 240 -24.82 -0.42 7.70
CA LYS A 240 -25.64 -1.47 7.07
C LYS A 240 -25.17 -2.87 7.49
N LEU A 241 -23.87 -3.10 7.54
CA LEU A 241 -23.31 -4.38 7.96
C LEU A 241 -23.59 -4.66 9.43
N ALA A 242 -23.39 -3.67 10.31
CA ALA A 242 -23.68 -3.78 11.75
C ALA A 242 -25.16 -4.07 12.03
N GLU A 243 -26.08 -3.42 11.30
CA GLU A 243 -27.51 -3.71 11.37
C GLU A 243 -27.84 -5.13 10.86
N GLN A 244 -27.20 -5.59 9.79
CA GLN A 244 -27.37 -6.96 9.28
C GLN A 244 -26.90 -8.01 10.26
N ILE A 245 -25.78 -7.77 10.96
CA ILE A 245 -25.20 -8.66 11.97
C ILE A 245 -25.95 -8.56 13.28
N GLY A 246 -26.50 -7.38 13.61
CA GLY A 246 -27.23 -7.10 14.85
C GLY A 246 -26.34 -6.64 16.01
N THR A 247 -25.04 -6.47 15.81
CA THR A 247 -24.04 -6.07 16.81
C THR A 247 -23.15 -4.96 16.31
N ASP A 248 -22.36 -4.36 17.20
CA ASP A 248 -21.19 -3.59 16.82
C ASP A 248 -20.18 -4.44 16.07
N LEU A 249 -19.23 -3.79 15.39
CA LEU A 249 -18.21 -4.48 14.60
C LEU A 249 -16.82 -4.24 15.14
N TYR A 250 -15.97 -5.26 15.06
CA TYR A 250 -14.53 -5.07 15.01
C TYR A 250 -14.06 -5.09 13.57
N LEU A 251 -13.17 -4.15 13.21
CA LEU A 251 -12.53 -4.06 11.91
C LEU A 251 -11.04 -4.36 12.07
N LEU A 252 -10.52 -5.22 11.20
CA LEU A 252 -9.16 -5.75 11.19
C LEU A 252 -8.47 -5.36 9.87
N PRO A 253 -7.89 -4.16 9.76
CA PRO A 253 -7.28 -3.67 8.52
C PRO A 253 -5.84 -4.17 8.39
N SER A 254 -5.63 -5.45 8.11
CA SER A 254 -4.30 -6.05 7.90
C SER A 254 -3.65 -5.58 6.60
N SER A 255 -4.44 -5.36 5.54
CA SER A 255 -3.99 -5.03 4.20
C SER A 255 -4.50 -3.67 3.74
N ILE A 256 -3.77 -3.00 2.84
CA ILE A 256 -4.26 -1.81 2.12
C ILE A 256 -5.38 -2.16 1.14
N HIS A 257 -5.56 -3.44 0.80
CA HIS A 257 -6.51 -3.91 -0.21
C HIS A 257 -7.89 -4.22 0.34
N GLU A 258 -7.97 -4.70 1.59
CA GLU A 258 -9.22 -5.06 2.25
C GLU A 258 -9.13 -4.91 3.78
N THR A 259 -10.30 -4.87 4.39
CA THR A 259 -10.47 -4.91 5.85
C THR A 259 -11.45 -6.03 6.19
N ILE A 260 -11.09 -6.86 7.16
CA ILE A 260 -12.01 -7.87 7.68
C ILE A 260 -12.88 -7.25 8.77
N ALA A 261 -14.19 -7.45 8.68
CA ALA A 261 -15.13 -7.06 9.73
C ALA A 261 -15.72 -8.31 10.40
N VAL A 262 -15.87 -8.26 11.72
CA VAL A 262 -16.46 -9.32 12.53
C VAL A 262 -17.40 -8.72 13.58
N SER A 263 -18.35 -9.51 14.08
CA SER A 263 -19.12 -9.14 15.26
C SER A 263 -18.20 -8.99 16.49
N VAL A 264 -18.52 -8.02 17.38
CA VAL A 264 -17.81 -7.87 18.67
C VAL A 264 -17.95 -9.11 19.57
N GLU A 265 -18.90 -10.01 19.29
CA GLU A 265 -19.08 -11.27 20.00
C GLU A 265 -18.05 -12.35 19.61
N MET A 266 -17.25 -12.12 18.53
CA MET A 266 -16.24 -13.09 18.05
C MET A 266 -15.02 -13.20 18.96
N GLY A 267 -14.79 -12.26 19.88
CA GLY A 267 -13.68 -12.33 20.83
C GLY A 267 -13.24 -10.96 21.36
N ALA A 268 -12.25 -10.98 22.25
CA ALA A 268 -11.64 -9.76 22.78
C ALA A 268 -10.76 -9.09 21.68
N PRO A 269 -10.74 -7.77 21.61
CA PRO A 269 -9.99 -7.06 20.57
C PRO A 269 -8.47 -7.31 20.62
N GLU A 270 -7.90 -7.56 21.81
CA GLU A 270 -6.48 -7.89 21.97
C GLU A 270 -6.11 -9.23 21.32
N TYR A 271 -7.02 -10.22 21.43
CA TYR A 271 -6.83 -11.51 20.76
C TYR A 271 -6.92 -11.37 19.24
N LEU A 272 -7.87 -10.59 18.75
CA LEU A 272 -8.00 -10.28 17.32
C LEU A 272 -6.78 -9.51 16.79
N ALA A 273 -6.24 -8.56 17.56
CA ALA A 273 -5.01 -7.85 17.18
C ALA A 273 -3.79 -8.79 17.06
N GLN A 274 -3.68 -9.80 17.95
CA GLN A 274 -2.62 -10.80 17.79
C GLN A 274 -2.80 -11.61 16.50
N MET A 275 -4.02 -11.98 16.14
CA MET A 275 -4.31 -12.68 14.87
C MET A 275 -3.94 -11.79 13.66
N VAL A 276 -4.30 -10.50 13.68
CA VAL A 276 -3.91 -9.54 12.63
C VAL A 276 -2.39 -9.47 12.49
N HIS A 277 -1.67 -9.37 13.61
CA HIS A 277 -0.21 -9.37 13.61
C HIS A 277 0.35 -10.64 12.98
N ASP A 278 -0.14 -11.82 13.37
CA ASP A 278 0.33 -13.10 12.83
C ASP A 278 0.07 -13.20 11.32
N VAL A 279 -1.09 -12.75 10.84
CA VAL A 279 -1.42 -12.68 9.41
C VAL A 279 -0.48 -11.70 8.68
N ASN A 280 -0.24 -10.52 9.25
CA ASN A 280 0.69 -9.54 8.69
C ASN A 280 2.11 -10.10 8.55
N MET A 281 2.56 -10.91 9.50
CA MET A 281 3.92 -11.48 9.45
C MET A 281 4.04 -12.67 8.50
N THR A 282 2.96 -13.37 8.19
CA THR A 282 3.00 -14.64 7.45
C THR A 282 2.39 -14.58 6.05
N ALA A 283 1.39 -13.73 5.83
CA ALA A 283 0.59 -13.74 4.61
C ALA A 283 0.51 -12.38 3.87
N VAL A 284 0.78 -11.26 4.55
CA VAL A 284 0.72 -9.93 3.92
C VAL A 284 2.12 -9.42 3.64
N THR A 285 2.40 -9.02 2.40
CA THR A 285 3.69 -8.44 2.03
C THR A 285 3.91 -7.10 2.74
N LEU A 286 5.15 -6.74 3.01
CA LEU A 286 5.45 -5.51 3.76
C LEU A 286 4.78 -4.27 3.12
N ASP A 287 4.80 -4.18 1.80
CA ASP A 287 4.24 -3.07 1.02
C ASP A 287 2.72 -2.94 1.19
N GLU A 288 2.04 -4.03 1.53
CA GLU A 288 0.58 -4.09 1.60
C GLU A 288 0.06 -4.01 3.04
N ARG A 289 0.92 -4.15 4.06
CA ARG A 289 0.52 -4.11 5.47
C ARG A 289 -0.05 -2.74 5.83
N LEU A 290 -1.20 -2.73 6.50
CA LEU A 290 -1.89 -1.49 6.85
C LEU A 290 -1.84 -1.20 8.35
N SER A 291 -2.31 -2.10 9.22
CA SER A 291 -2.27 -1.93 10.67
C SER A 291 -2.22 -3.27 11.39
N ASN A 292 -1.69 -3.27 12.62
CA ASN A 292 -1.80 -4.36 13.59
C ASN A 292 -2.93 -4.11 14.61
N ASN A 293 -3.58 -2.94 14.54
CA ASN A 293 -4.64 -2.57 15.45
C ASN A 293 -6.01 -3.07 15.00
N VAL A 294 -6.89 -3.24 15.96
CA VAL A 294 -8.31 -3.51 15.76
C VAL A 294 -9.09 -2.23 15.99
N TYR A 295 -10.07 -1.96 15.15
CA TYR A 295 -10.99 -0.84 15.27
C TYR A 295 -12.35 -1.35 15.76
N HIS A 296 -13.06 -0.52 16.52
CA HIS A 296 -14.44 -0.73 16.95
C HIS A 296 -15.36 0.24 16.23
N TYR A 297 -16.37 -0.28 15.58
CA TYR A 297 -17.47 0.50 15.04
C TYR A 297 -18.69 0.34 15.96
N ASP A 298 -19.05 1.42 16.63
CA ASP A 298 -20.27 1.53 17.45
C ASP A 298 -21.45 1.87 16.52
N LYS A 299 -22.40 0.95 16.39
CA LYS A 299 -23.53 1.12 15.47
C LYS A 299 -24.55 2.16 15.92
N ASP A 300 -24.67 2.37 17.25
CA ASP A 300 -25.63 3.31 17.81
C ASP A 300 -25.08 4.75 17.77
N LEU A 301 -23.79 4.93 18.06
CA LEU A 301 -23.10 6.22 17.94
C LEU A 301 -22.64 6.51 16.52
N ARG A 302 -22.63 5.52 15.63
CA ARG A 302 -22.15 5.57 14.26
C ARG A 302 -20.71 6.07 14.17
N LYS A 303 -19.83 5.52 15.03
CA LYS A 303 -18.46 5.99 15.22
C LYS A 303 -17.46 4.84 15.09
N LEU A 304 -16.39 5.10 14.36
CA LEU A 304 -15.27 4.18 14.20
C LEU A 304 -14.06 4.71 14.97
N GLU A 305 -13.55 3.91 15.91
CA GLU A 305 -12.41 4.26 16.77
C GLU A 305 -11.46 3.06 16.93
N LEU A 306 -10.23 3.31 17.41
CA LEU A 306 -9.34 2.22 17.81
C LEU A 306 -9.91 1.46 19.00
N ALA A 307 -9.97 0.14 18.90
CA ALA A 307 -10.30 -0.77 20.00
C ALA A 307 -9.04 -1.23 20.73
N THR A 308 -7.89 -1.21 20.06
CA THR A 308 -6.59 -1.56 20.63
C THR A 308 -5.61 -0.43 20.44
N ASP A 309 -4.70 -0.27 21.39
CA ASP A 309 -3.52 0.59 21.29
C ASP A 309 -2.32 -0.33 21.48
N VAL A 310 -2.06 -1.16 20.47
CA VAL A 310 -0.89 -2.04 20.47
C VAL A 310 0.32 -1.14 20.30
N PRO A 311 1.22 -1.06 21.31
CA PRO A 311 2.47 -0.32 21.15
C PRO A 311 3.15 -0.84 19.88
N GLU A 312 3.47 0.07 18.96
CA GLU A 312 3.94 -0.24 17.62
C GLU A 312 5.20 -1.11 17.65
N LYS A 313 4.99 -2.40 17.61
CA LYS A 313 5.94 -3.27 16.93
C LYS A 313 5.77 -2.88 15.47
N GLY A 314 6.79 -2.24 14.88
CA GLY A 314 6.73 -1.78 13.50
C GLY A 314 6.11 -2.85 12.61
N LEU A 315 5.39 -2.46 11.59
CA LEU A 315 4.77 -3.38 10.64
C LEU A 315 5.81 -4.28 9.94
N ASP A 316 7.08 -3.91 10.01
CA ASP A 316 8.24 -4.67 9.52
C ASP A 316 8.65 -5.86 10.44
N GLY A 317 8.05 -5.97 11.63
CA GLY A 317 8.39 -7.00 12.62
C GLY A 317 9.68 -6.71 13.40
N VAL A 318 10.35 -5.58 13.16
CA VAL A 318 11.50 -5.13 13.95
C VAL A 318 10.98 -4.59 15.27
N ILE A 319 11.28 -5.28 16.36
CA ILE A 319 11.00 -4.78 17.71
C ILE A 319 11.94 -3.61 17.95
N ALA A 320 11.42 -2.38 18.00
CA ALA A 320 12.20 -1.27 18.53
C ALA A 320 12.57 -1.62 19.97
N GLU A 321 13.85 -1.72 20.27
CA GLU A 321 14.29 -1.91 21.65
C GLU A 321 13.70 -0.75 22.48
N PRO A 322 13.10 -1.02 23.65
CA PRO A 322 12.61 0.05 24.49
C PRO A 322 13.79 0.99 24.81
N PRO A 323 13.58 2.32 24.82
CA PRO A 323 14.65 3.27 25.12
C PRO A 323 15.27 2.88 26.47
N MET A 324 16.60 2.68 26.48
CA MET A 324 17.33 2.42 27.72
C MET A 324 17.13 3.60 28.65
N ILE A 325 16.36 3.41 29.70
CA ILE A 325 16.20 4.39 30.77
C ILE A 325 17.54 4.35 31.53
N TYR A 326 18.41 5.32 31.26
CA TYR A 326 19.55 5.58 32.10
C TYR A 326 19.03 6.13 33.44
N GLU A 327 18.91 5.29 34.45
CA GLU A 327 18.79 5.78 35.81
C GLU A 327 20.08 6.58 36.13
N LYS A 328 19.89 7.91 36.28
CA LYS A 328 20.96 8.74 36.85
C LYS A 328 21.14 8.30 38.31
N GLU A 329 22.25 7.57 38.57
CA GLU A 329 22.70 7.39 39.92
C GLU A 329 22.95 8.78 40.53
N GLY A 330 22.14 9.11 41.55
CA GLY A 330 22.31 10.32 42.33
C GLY A 330 23.64 10.27 43.10
N PRO A 331 24.27 11.43 43.43
CA PRO A 331 25.54 11.48 44.10
C PRO A 331 25.43 10.83 45.50
N ALA A 332 26.29 9.83 45.77
CA ALA A 332 26.47 9.24 47.06
C ALA A 332 26.87 10.33 48.08
N ARG A 333 26.18 10.35 49.20
CA ARG A 333 26.54 11.16 50.37
C ARG A 333 27.65 10.48 51.18
#